data_d22274e91a1194fe7c1d95feb8c870c3
#
_entry.id   d22274e91a1194fe7c1d95feb8c870c3
#
_cell.length_a   1.000
_cell.length_b   1.000
_cell.length_c   1.000
_cell.angle_alpha   90.00
_cell.angle_beta   90.00
_cell.angle_gamma   90.00
#
_symmetry.space_group_name_H-M   'P 1'
#
loop_
_entity.id
_entity.type
_entity.pdbx_description
1 polymer ?
#
loop_
_entity_poly.entity_id
_entity_poly.type
_entity_poly.pdbx_seq_one_letter_code
_entity_poly.pdbx_strand_id
1 'polypeptide(L)'
;GVGVCCLTRYQNLIEQAGLKYHGIYYFVPGVLRXFDTEAIVALAAPRPLLFLSGETDAGSPVXGIRIIERKVGAVYALYGQRQNFQSHIYPGVGHLYTPDMWERMVAWMDAHLR
;
A
#
# COMPACT_ATOMS: atom_id res chain seq x y z
N GLY A 1 -6.75 6.99 6.94
CA GLY A 1 -7.24 6.31 5.73
C GLY A 1 -6.96 4.83 5.73
N VAL A 2 -7.68 4.11 4.85
CA VAL A 2 -7.49 2.67 4.68
C VAL A 2 -7.51 2.35 3.17
N GLY A 3 -6.55 1.53 2.72
CA GLY A 3 -6.53 1.02 1.36
C GLY A 3 -6.53 -0.50 1.38
N VAL A 4 -7.39 -1.11 0.58
CA VAL A 4 -7.47 -2.58 0.50
C VAL A 4 -7.15 -3.02 -0.92
N CYS A 5 -6.20 -3.93 -1.07
CA CYS A 5 -5.80 -4.52 -2.36
C CYS A 5 -5.44 -3.44 -3.40
N CYS A 6 -4.84 -2.34 -2.97
CA CYS A 6 -4.56 -1.23 -3.89
C CYS A 6 -3.11 -0.73 -3.83
N LEU A 7 -2.32 -1.23 -2.89
CA LEU A 7 -0.96 -0.74 -2.73
C LEU A 7 -0.02 -1.48 -3.68
N THR A 8 0.54 -0.76 -4.64
CA THR A 8 1.49 -1.36 -5.57
C THR A 8 2.54 -0.35 -6.00
N ARG A 9 3.63 -0.84 -6.53
CA ARG A 9 4.76 -0.05 -6.96
C ARG A 9 4.94 -0.23 -8.46
N TYR A 10 5.00 0.87 -9.21
CA TYR A 10 5.04 0.81 -10.68
C TYR A 10 6.22 -0.04 -11.21
N GLN A 11 7.41 0.16 -10.66
CA GLN A 11 8.57 -0.58 -11.13
C GLN A 11 8.35 -2.10 -10.98
N ASN A 12 7.77 -2.51 -9.85
CA ASN A 12 7.53 -3.93 -9.62
C ASN A 12 6.40 -4.50 -10.50
N LEU A 13 5.41 -3.68 -10.82
CA LEU A 13 4.39 -4.08 -11.80
C LEU A 13 5.01 -4.35 -13.16
N ILE A 14 5.91 -3.46 -13.60
CA ILE A 14 6.59 -3.62 -14.90
C ILE A 14 7.41 -4.90 -14.89
N GLU A 15 8.22 -5.10 -13.85
CA GLU A 15 9.10 -6.26 -13.73
C GLU A 15 8.36 -7.59 -13.75
N GLN A 16 7.13 -7.60 -13.24
CA GLN A 16 6.34 -8.82 -13.15
C GLN A 16 5.22 -8.90 -14.20
N ALA A 17 5.29 -8.05 -15.23
CA ALA A 17 4.31 -8.00 -16.31
C ALA A 17 2.89 -7.81 -15.76
N GLY A 18 2.75 -7.06 -14.66
CA GLY A 18 1.47 -6.87 -13.97
C GLY A 18 0.67 -5.67 -14.44
N LEU A 19 1.15 -4.91 -15.41
CA LEU A 19 0.46 -3.70 -15.88
C LEU A 19 -0.97 -3.99 -16.33
N LYS A 20 -1.21 -5.17 -16.87
CA LYS A 20 -2.53 -5.59 -17.39
C LYS A 20 -3.61 -5.64 -16.29
N TYR A 21 -3.23 -5.66 -15.04
CA TYR A 21 -4.19 -5.70 -13.93
C TYR A 21 -4.70 -4.31 -13.52
N HIS A 22 -4.20 -3.25 -14.19
CA HIS A 22 -4.59 -1.88 -13.89
C HIS A 22 -5.04 -1.15 -15.15
N GLY A 23 -6.04 -0.29 -15.01
CA GLY A 23 -6.54 0.52 -16.13
C GLY A 23 -5.61 1.66 -16.47
N ILE A 24 -5.79 2.22 -17.67
CA ILE A 24 -4.95 3.31 -18.18
C ILE A 24 -4.91 4.53 -17.23
N TYR A 25 -6.00 4.76 -16.52
CA TYR A 25 -6.11 5.89 -15.58
C TYR A 25 -5.11 5.81 -14.42
N TYR A 26 -4.56 4.61 -14.18
CA TYR A 26 -3.60 4.39 -13.08
C TYR A 26 -2.22 4.94 -13.41
N PHE A 27 -1.89 5.07 -14.68
CA PHE A 27 -0.51 5.34 -15.10
C PHE A 27 -0.26 6.81 -15.41
N VAL A 28 0.77 7.36 -14.77
CA VAL A 28 1.19 8.75 -15.01
C VAL A 28 2.45 8.70 -15.86
N PRO A 29 2.38 9.21 -17.10
CA PRO A 29 3.54 9.15 -18.00
C PRO A 29 4.78 9.78 -17.38
N GLY A 30 5.89 9.05 -17.41
CA GLY A 30 7.17 9.57 -16.96
C GLY A 30 7.38 9.61 -15.45
N VAL A 31 6.41 9.15 -14.65
CA VAL A 31 6.50 9.26 -13.19
C VAL A 31 7.76 8.60 -12.62
N LEU A 32 8.20 7.49 -13.21
CA LEU A 32 9.35 6.76 -12.71
C LEU A 32 10.70 7.47 -12.92
N ARG A 33 10.70 8.53 -13.72
CA ARG A 33 11.91 9.37 -13.81
C ARG A 33 12.16 10.17 -12.55
N UNK A 34 11.04 10.30 -11.75
CA UNK A 34 11.09 11.10 -10.66
C UNK A 34 10.97 10.35 -9.39
N PHE A 35 10.07 9.48 -9.34
CA PHE A 35 9.76 8.72 -8.12
C PHE A 35 8.84 7.53 -8.43
N ASP A 36 8.59 6.71 -7.39
CA ASP A 36 7.60 5.64 -7.50
C ASP A 36 6.58 5.84 -6.37
N THR A 37 5.66 4.91 -6.23
CA THR A 37 4.50 4.99 -5.33
C THR A 37 4.83 5.39 -3.89
N GLU A 38 5.98 4.93 -3.37
CA GLU A 38 6.34 5.23 -1.99
C GLU A 38 6.43 6.72 -1.70
N ALA A 39 6.83 7.54 -2.69
CA ALA A 39 6.90 8.97 -2.48
C ALA A 39 5.50 9.58 -2.31
N ILE A 40 4.54 9.07 -3.10
CA ILE A 40 3.16 9.56 -3.03
C ILE A 40 2.53 9.16 -1.68
N VAL A 41 2.72 7.90 -1.29
CA VAL A 41 2.15 7.40 -0.03
C VAL A 41 2.74 8.15 1.16
N ALA A 42 4.03 8.50 1.10
CA ALA A 42 4.70 9.22 2.17
C ALA A 42 4.10 10.61 2.43
N LEU A 43 3.43 11.19 1.44
CA LEU A 43 2.77 12.50 1.62
C LEU A 43 1.63 12.44 2.65
N ALA A 44 1.16 11.25 2.99
CA ALA A 44 0.12 11.13 4.02
C ALA A 44 0.66 11.32 5.43
N ALA A 45 1.98 11.14 5.63
CA ALA A 45 2.58 11.23 6.96
C ALA A 45 2.35 12.59 7.59
N PRO A 46 2.09 12.68 8.90
CA PRO A 46 2.00 11.58 9.86
C PRO A 46 0.57 11.04 10.10
N ARG A 47 -0.37 11.33 9.20
CA ARG A 47 -1.77 10.94 9.38
C ARG A 47 -1.93 9.42 9.35
N PRO A 48 -2.82 8.86 10.20
CA PRO A 48 -3.01 7.40 10.24
C PRO A 48 -3.38 6.80 8.89
N LEU A 49 -2.64 5.78 8.46
CA LEU A 49 -2.80 5.15 7.16
C LEU A 49 -2.57 3.64 7.28
N LEU A 50 -3.57 2.86 6.83
CA LEU A 50 -3.54 1.40 6.88
C LEU A 50 -3.69 0.81 5.49
N PHE A 51 -2.83 -0.15 5.15
CA PHE A 51 -2.98 -0.93 3.91
C PHE A 51 -3.14 -2.40 4.23
N LEU A 52 -4.06 -3.06 3.51
CA LEU A 52 -4.36 -4.48 3.66
C LEU A 52 -4.22 -5.12 2.27
N SER A 53 -3.34 -6.08 2.14
CA SER A 53 -2.98 -6.66 0.82
C SER A 53 -2.92 -8.17 0.88
N GLY A 54 -3.25 -8.83 -0.23
CA GLY A 54 -3.11 -10.27 -0.35
C GLY A 54 -1.70 -10.63 -0.85
N GLU A 55 -1.13 -11.68 -0.27
CA GLU A 55 0.22 -12.12 -0.63
C GLU A 55 0.34 -12.54 -2.09
N THR A 56 -0.72 -13.14 -2.64
CA THR A 56 -0.69 -13.67 -4.00
C THR A 56 -1.43 -12.78 -5.01
N ASP A 57 -1.67 -11.52 -4.65
CA ASP A 57 -2.34 -10.56 -5.53
C ASP A 57 -1.38 -10.12 -6.63
N ALA A 58 -1.63 -10.57 -7.86
CA ALA A 58 -0.78 -10.26 -9.00
C ALA A 58 -0.79 -8.77 -9.38
N GLY A 59 -1.83 -8.04 -8.96
CA GLY A 59 -1.91 -6.60 -9.19
C GLY A 59 -1.15 -5.77 -8.15
N SER A 60 -0.65 -6.43 -7.11
CA SER A 60 0.06 -5.76 -6.02
C SER A 60 1.25 -6.59 -5.56
N PRO A 61 2.30 -6.72 -6.39
CA PRO A 61 3.45 -7.59 -6.07
C PRO A 61 4.06 -7.30 -4.71
N VAL A 62 4.18 -8.34 -3.90
CA VAL A 62 4.71 -8.25 -2.53
C VAL A 62 6.08 -7.57 -2.44
N UNK A 63 6.75 -7.70 -3.22
CA UNK A 63 7.99 -7.10 -3.28
C UNK A 63 7.93 -5.66 -3.37
N GLY A 64 7.17 -5.24 -4.14
CA GLY A 64 6.93 -3.81 -4.19
C GLY A 64 6.35 -3.28 -2.90
N ILE A 65 5.36 -3.99 -2.34
CA ILE A 65 4.75 -3.59 -1.08
C ILE A 65 5.83 -3.47 0.03
N ARG A 66 6.74 -4.43 0.10
CA ARG A 66 7.80 -4.41 1.12
C ARG A 66 8.74 -3.18 0.98
N ILE A 67 8.98 -2.76 -0.27
CA ILE A 67 9.78 -1.55 -0.49
C ILE A 67 9.03 -0.32 0.02
N ILE A 68 7.73 -0.25 -0.29
CA ILE A 68 6.88 0.85 0.19
C ILE A 68 6.85 0.87 1.73
N GLU A 69 6.64 -0.29 2.35
CA GLU A 69 6.62 -0.40 3.81
C GLU A 69 7.87 0.17 4.46
N ARG A 70 9.04 -0.21 3.91
CA ARG A 70 10.32 0.24 4.47
C ARG A 70 10.50 1.74 4.31
N LYS A 71 10.26 2.25 3.11
CA LYS A 71 10.50 3.67 2.81
C LYS A 71 9.50 4.59 3.50
N VAL A 72 8.21 4.27 3.42
CA VAL A 72 7.17 5.07 4.05
C VAL A 72 7.28 5.02 5.57
N GLY A 73 7.56 3.81 6.10
CA GLY A 73 7.76 3.65 7.54
C GLY A 73 8.87 4.54 8.07
N ALA A 74 9.96 4.69 7.29
CA ALA A 74 11.07 5.58 7.68
C ALA A 74 10.61 7.04 7.76
N VAL A 75 9.75 7.47 6.83
CA VAL A 75 9.21 8.85 6.86
C VAL A 75 8.34 9.05 8.10
N TYR A 76 7.46 8.09 8.39
CA TYR A 76 6.62 8.19 9.60
C TYR A 76 7.46 8.21 10.87
N ALA A 77 8.59 7.50 10.87
CA ALA A 77 9.51 7.50 12.02
C ALA A 77 10.13 8.88 12.23
N LEU A 78 10.42 9.63 11.15
CA LEU A 78 10.94 10.99 11.27
C LEU A 78 9.97 11.91 11.99
N TYR A 79 8.67 11.64 11.89
CA TYR A 79 7.64 12.39 12.61
C TYR A 79 7.40 11.85 14.03
N GLY A 80 8.10 10.79 14.44
CA GLY A 80 7.84 10.15 15.72
C GLY A 80 6.50 9.43 15.77
N GLN A 81 5.94 9.08 14.60
CA GLN A 81 4.60 8.50 14.51
C GLN A 81 4.61 7.21 13.67
N ARG A 82 5.64 6.39 13.88
CA ARG A 82 5.80 5.14 13.11
C ARG A 82 4.56 4.26 13.15
N GLN A 83 3.88 4.24 14.29
CA GLN A 83 2.69 3.41 14.51
C GLN A 83 1.48 3.87 13.68
N ASN A 84 1.51 5.10 13.15
CA ASN A 84 0.42 5.61 12.32
C ASN A 84 0.45 5.08 10.90
N PHE A 85 1.52 4.38 10.50
CA PHE A 85 1.56 3.71 9.20
C PHE A 85 1.59 2.20 9.41
N GLN A 86 0.58 1.49 8.92
CA GLN A 86 0.53 0.04 9.01
C GLN A 86 0.21 -0.57 7.65
N SER A 87 0.83 -1.70 7.37
CA SER A 87 0.60 -2.47 6.16
C SER A 87 0.62 -3.94 6.54
N HIS A 88 -0.42 -4.66 6.18
CA HIS A 88 -0.54 -6.09 6.50
C HIS A 88 -0.72 -6.90 5.23
N ILE A 89 0.12 -7.91 5.06
CA ILE A 89 0.08 -8.82 3.93
C ILE A 89 -0.49 -10.15 4.43
N TYR A 90 -1.60 -10.58 3.84
CA TYR A 90 -2.33 -11.77 4.26
C TYR A 90 -1.86 -13.00 3.47
N PRO A 91 -1.25 -13.99 4.15
CA PRO A 91 -0.71 -15.17 3.46
C PRO A 91 -1.76 -15.93 2.66
N GLY A 92 -1.42 -16.32 1.44
CA GLY A 92 -2.28 -17.12 0.59
C GLY A 92 -3.50 -16.42 0.01
N VAL A 93 -3.67 -15.13 0.31
CA VAL A 93 -4.83 -14.36 -0.16
C VAL A 93 -4.46 -13.63 -1.46
N GLY A 94 -5.37 -13.67 -2.44
CA GLY A 94 -5.21 -12.95 -3.70
C GLY A 94 -5.85 -11.56 -3.63
N HIS A 95 -6.47 -11.14 -4.75
CA HIS A 95 -7.13 -9.84 -4.82
C HIS A 95 -8.54 -9.96 -4.21
N LEU A 96 -8.61 -10.06 -2.90
CA LEU A 96 -9.86 -10.29 -2.17
C LEU A 96 -9.91 -9.43 -0.90
N TYR A 97 -11.11 -8.96 -0.58
CA TYR A 97 -11.36 -8.24 0.66
C TYR A 97 -11.99 -9.23 1.65
N THR A 98 -11.18 -9.80 2.51
CA THR A 98 -11.59 -10.88 3.41
C THR A 98 -12.28 -10.34 4.68
N PRO A 99 -13.03 -11.22 5.40
CA PRO A 99 -13.61 -10.81 6.68
C PRO A 99 -12.59 -10.28 7.68
N ASP A 100 -11.41 -10.91 7.76
CA ASP A 100 -10.34 -10.46 8.66
C ASP A 100 -9.87 -9.05 8.30
N MET A 101 -9.77 -8.75 7.00
CA MET A 101 -9.41 -7.39 6.55
C MET A 101 -10.49 -6.39 6.94
N TRP A 102 -11.75 -6.78 6.80
CA TRP A 102 -12.88 -5.92 7.18
C TRP A 102 -12.81 -5.59 8.67
N GLU A 103 -12.62 -6.61 9.51
CA GLU A 103 -12.55 -6.40 10.96
C GLU A 103 -11.39 -5.46 11.33
N ARG A 104 -10.23 -5.66 10.70
CA ARG A 104 -9.07 -4.80 10.95
C ARG A 104 -9.33 -3.36 10.51
N MET A 105 -9.99 -3.19 9.35
CA MET A 105 -10.33 -1.85 8.85
C MET A 105 -11.28 -1.15 9.82
N VAL A 106 -12.32 -1.84 10.28
CA VAL A 106 -13.28 -1.27 11.22
C VAL A 106 -12.58 -0.85 12.52
N ALA A 107 -11.73 -1.72 13.07
CA ALA A 107 -11.00 -1.41 14.30
C ALA A 107 -10.08 -0.18 14.11
N TRP A 108 -9.43 -0.09 12.95
CA TRP A 108 -8.55 1.05 12.62
C TRP A 108 -9.35 2.34 12.56
N MET A 109 -10.47 2.33 11.85
CA MET A 109 -11.32 3.51 11.73
C MET A 109 -11.88 3.94 13.09
N ASP A 110 -12.31 2.95 13.88
CA ASP A 110 -12.84 3.24 15.22
C ASP A 110 -11.77 3.90 16.11
N ALA A 111 -10.53 3.44 16.02
CA ALA A 111 -9.44 3.98 16.82
C ALA A 111 -9.03 5.41 16.39
N HIS A 112 -9.20 5.76 15.13
CA HIS A 112 -8.64 7.01 14.58
C HIS A 112 -9.67 8.07 14.19
N LEU A 113 -10.95 7.77 14.22
CA LEU A 113 -11.99 8.73 13.85
C LEU A 113 -12.74 9.34 15.06
N ARG A 114 -12.37 8.97 16.27
CA ARG A 114 -12.98 9.50 17.48
C ARG A 114 -12.40 10.85 17.88
#